data_61912e90d278f36e7e83850814f4cbb4
#
_entry.id   61912e90d278f36e7e83850814f4cbb4
#
_cell.length_a   1.000
_cell.length_b   1.000
_cell.length_c   1.000
_cell.angle_alpha   90.00
_cell.angle_beta   90.00
_cell.angle_gamma   90.00
#
_symmetry.space_group_name_H-M   'P 1'
#
loop_
_entity.id
_entity.type
_entity.pdbx_description
1 polymer ?
#
loop_
_entity_poly.entity_id
_entity_poly.type
_entity_poly.pdbx_seq_one_letter_code
_entity_poly.pdbx_strand_id
1 'polypeptide(L)'
;PMPPEILTGKSTASPAASMEKAVEVKHYPVSESGTPASTETGAKLTKVVILFNQDKFIELKDAMNAIGVTGMTVIHVMGCGVQKGNTRYYRGVKLDDIVLLPKIKLEIVVSKVPVQTVVDTARKVLYTGNIGDGKIFIYDVENVIKVRTGAEGYYALQDDDEA
;
A
#
# COMPACT_ATOMS: atom_id res chain seq x y z
N PRO A 1 61.04 -2.53 58.12
CA PRO A 1 60.59 -2.84 56.76
C PRO A 1 59.35 -1.98 56.40
N MET A 2 59.49 -1.16 55.39
CA MET A 2 58.42 -0.32 54.88
C MET A 2 57.45 -1.15 54.05
N PRO A 3 56.13 -0.91 54.14
CA PRO A 3 55.20 -1.50 53.20
C PRO A 3 55.26 -0.79 51.84
N PRO A 4 55.03 -1.49 50.76
CA PRO A 4 55.11 -0.91 49.44
C PRO A 4 53.92 0.00 49.18
N GLU A 5 54.19 1.11 48.49
CA GLU A 5 53.21 2.07 48.05
C GLU A 5 52.22 1.48 47.06
N ILE A 6 50.95 1.76 47.29
CA ILE A 6 49.85 1.43 46.40
C ILE A 6 49.87 2.43 45.26
N LEU A 7 50.26 1.98 44.07
CA LEU A 7 50.10 2.72 42.84
C LEU A 7 48.62 2.77 42.46
N THR A 8 48.01 3.93 42.62
CA THR A 8 46.68 4.23 42.09
C THR A 8 46.73 4.33 40.57
N GLY A 9 46.39 3.24 39.91
CA GLY A 9 46.16 3.27 38.48
C GLY A 9 44.92 4.08 38.17
N LYS A 10 45.09 5.26 37.56
CA LYS A 10 43.99 5.98 36.92
C LYS A 10 43.55 5.18 35.69
N SER A 11 42.41 4.55 35.80
CA SER A 11 41.67 4.06 34.66
C SER A 11 41.04 5.24 33.93
N THR A 12 41.65 5.69 32.86
CA THR A 12 40.99 6.60 31.90
C THR A 12 40.10 5.77 31.02
N ALA A 13 38.88 5.59 31.42
CA ALA A 13 37.82 5.15 30.51
C ALA A 13 37.56 6.28 29.52
N SER A 14 37.98 6.07 28.29
CA SER A 14 37.59 6.91 27.16
C SER A 14 36.09 6.70 26.89
N PRO A 15 35.26 7.74 26.93
CA PRO A 15 33.90 7.59 26.45
C PRO A 15 33.95 7.44 24.94
N ALA A 16 33.54 6.28 24.44
CA ALA A 16 33.23 6.10 23.03
C ALA A 16 32.12 7.09 22.69
N ALA A 17 32.50 8.17 22.01
CA ALA A 17 31.56 9.08 21.41
C ALA A 17 30.88 8.31 20.25
N SER A 18 29.72 7.78 20.54
CA SER A 18 28.78 7.39 19.49
C SER A 18 28.37 8.67 18.78
N MET A 19 28.98 8.91 17.61
CA MET A 19 28.50 9.90 16.66
C MET A 19 27.15 9.40 16.13
N GLU A 20 26.07 9.69 16.82
CA GLU A 20 24.78 9.76 16.21
C GLU A 20 24.85 10.82 15.11
N LYS A 21 24.90 10.37 13.87
CA LYS A 21 24.63 11.23 12.73
C LYS A 21 23.22 11.75 12.92
N ALA A 22 23.10 13.00 13.30
CA ALA A 22 21.84 13.71 13.28
C ALA A 22 21.29 13.59 11.85
N VAL A 23 20.16 12.88 11.71
CA VAL A 23 19.43 12.83 10.45
C VAL A 23 18.92 14.25 10.25
N GLU A 24 19.44 14.93 9.23
CA GLU A 24 18.96 16.24 8.83
C GLU A 24 17.52 16.10 8.37
N VAL A 25 16.57 16.44 9.23
CA VAL A 25 15.16 16.47 8.91
C VAL A 25 14.94 17.65 7.99
N LYS A 26 14.80 17.38 6.69
CA LYS A 26 14.42 18.42 5.73
C LYS A 26 13.09 19.01 6.15
N HIS A 27 13.10 20.29 6.46
CA HIS A 27 11.88 21.03 6.76
C HIS A 27 11.04 21.11 5.50
N TYR A 28 9.90 20.43 5.48
CA TYR A 28 8.89 20.69 4.46
C TYR A 28 8.06 21.90 4.88
N PRO A 29 7.65 22.77 3.93
CA PRO A 29 6.83 23.93 4.27
C PRO A 29 5.51 23.44 4.85
N VAL A 30 5.28 23.75 6.13
CA VAL A 30 3.97 23.56 6.77
C VAL A 30 3.13 24.75 6.34
N SER A 31 2.09 24.53 5.57
CA SER A 31 1.08 25.56 5.34
C SER A 31 0.34 25.81 6.65
N GLU A 32 0.39 27.02 7.18
CA GLU A 32 -0.30 27.43 8.41
C GLU A 32 -1.83 27.55 8.24
N SER A 33 -2.47 26.74 7.43
CA SER A 33 -3.92 26.70 7.33
C SER A 33 -4.46 25.38 7.86
N GLY A 34 -4.53 25.27 9.17
CA GLY A 34 -5.23 24.19 9.87
C GLY A 34 -6.75 24.32 9.79
N THR A 35 -7.30 24.52 8.62
CA THR A 35 -8.71 24.25 8.36
C THR A 35 -8.75 22.95 7.58
N PRO A 36 -9.47 21.91 8.06
CA PRO A 36 -9.72 20.76 7.20
C PRO A 36 -10.38 21.34 5.95
N ALA A 37 -9.71 21.23 4.81
CA ALA A 37 -10.25 21.63 3.54
C ALA A 37 -11.53 20.80 3.33
N SER A 38 -12.66 21.34 3.74
CA SER A 38 -13.95 20.90 3.23
C SER A 38 -13.79 20.95 1.73
N THR A 39 -13.82 19.79 1.09
CA THR A 39 -13.73 19.58 -0.34
C THR A 39 -14.62 20.60 -1.03
N GLU A 40 -14.08 21.73 -1.47
CA GLU A 40 -14.84 22.78 -2.16
C GLU A 40 -15.54 22.26 -3.42
N THR A 41 -15.16 21.10 -3.89
CA THR A 41 -15.76 20.43 -5.06
C THR A 41 -16.80 19.38 -4.70
N GLY A 42 -17.00 19.04 -3.42
CA GLY A 42 -17.92 17.95 -3.03
C GLY A 42 -17.57 16.58 -3.63
N ALA A 43 -16.40 16.44 -4.25
CA ALA A 43 -15.97 15.20 -4.88
C ALA A 43 -15.60 14.17 -3.82
N LYS A 44 -16.35 13.08 -3.78
CA LYS A 44 -16.11 11.98 -2.84
C LYS A 44 -14.82 11.27 -3.21
N LEU A 45 -13.94 11.08 -2.21
CA LEU A 45 -12.74 10.26 -2.32
C LEU A 45 -13.08 8.82 -1.98
N THR A 46 -12.76 7.89 -2.85
CA THR A 46 -13.08 6.47 -2.64
C THR A 46 -11.88 5.59 -2.96
N LYS A 47 -11.55 4.69 -2.05
CA LYS A 47 -10.55 3.66 -2.27
C LYS A 47 -11.23 2.37 -2.73
N VAL A 48 -10.82 1.88 -3.88
CA VAL A 48 -11.23 0.59 -4.42
C VAL A 48 -10.08 -0.39 -4.28
N VAL A 49 -10.31 -1.50 -3.59
CA VAL A 49 -9.35 -2.58 -3.42
C VAL A 49 -9.86 -3.81 -4.17
N ILE A 50 -9.08 -4.31 -5.10
CA ILE A 50 -9.44 -5.46 -5.92
C ILE A 50 -8.48 -6.60 -5.61
N LEU A 51 -9.00 -7.73 -5.15
CA LEU A 51 -8.25 -8.94 -4.90
C LEU A 51 -8.59 -9.97 -5.97
N PHE A 52 -7.61 -10.41 -6.77
CA PHE A 52 -7.85 -11.24 -7.95
C PHE A 52 -6.65 -12.14 -8.29
N ASN A 53 -6.82 -13.02 -9.28
CA ASN A 53 -5.77 -13.92 -9.74
C ASN A 53 -4.69 -13.17 -10.53
N GLN A 54 -3.44 -13.53 -10.31
CA GLN A 54 -2.26 -12.85 -10.86
C GLN A 54 -2.23 -12.85 -12.41
N ASP A 55 -2.77 -13.87 -13.05
CA ASP A 55 -2.84 -14.01 -14.52
C ASP A 55 -3.64 -12.91 -15.22
N LYS A 56 -4.59 -12.30 -14.50
CA LYS A 56 -5.44 -11.21 -15.00
C LYS A 56 -4.87 -9.80 -14.81
N PHE A 57 -3.66 -9.68 -14.26
CA PHE A 57 -3.11 -8.36 -13.88
C PHE A 57 -2.94 -7.41 -15.05
N ILE A 58 -2.32 -7.87 -16.15
CA ILE A 58 -2.03 -7.00 -17.31
C ILE A 58 -3.33 -6.51 -17.95
N GLU A 59 -4.28 -7.43 -18.17
CA GLU A 59 -5.57 -7.10 -18.75
C GLU A 59 -6.34 -6.08 -17.90
N LEU A 60 -6.36 -6.27 -16.58
CA LEU A 60 -7.02 -5.34 -15.67
C LEU A 60 -6.32 -3.98 -15.63
N LYS A 61 -4.99 -3.94 -15.55
CA LYS A 61 -4.21 -2.70 -15.57
C LYS A 61 -4.51 -1.87 -16.81
N ASP A 62 -4.50 -2.50 -17.98
CA ASP A 62 -4.75 -1.80 -19.25
C ASP A 62 -6.20 -1.29 -19.33
N ALA A 63 -7.16 -2.07 -18.85
CA ALA A 63 -8.56 -1.65 -18.77
C ALA A 63 -8.76 -0.47 -17.80
N MET A 64 -8.07 -0.44 -16.66
CA MET A 64 -8.12 0.67 -15.71
C MET A 64 -7.51 1.95 -16.29
N ASN A 65 -6.37 1.85 -16.97
CA ASN A 65 -5.78 2.99 -17.67
C ASN A 65 -6.71 3.55 -18.74
N ALA A 66 -7.42 2.70 -19.48
CA ALA A 66 -8.37 3.11 -20.53
C ALA A 66 -9.55 3.93 -20.00
N ILE A 67 -9.94 3.77 -18.74
CA ILE A 67 -11.00 4.57 -18.10
C ILE A 67 -10.47 5.79 -17.32
N GLY A 68 -9.16 6.08 -17.42
CA GLY A 68 -8.53 7.24 -16.80
C GLY A 68 -8.01 7.04 -15.38
N VAL A 69 -7.87 5.80 -14.92
CA VAL A 69 -7.17 5.50 -13.66
C VAL A 69 -5.67 5.46 -13.93
N THR A 70 -4.93 6.42 -13.39
CA THR A 70 -3.47 6.57 -13.61
C THR A 70 -2.66 6.04 -12.43
N GLY A 71 -3.17 6.19 -11.20
CA GLY A 71 -2.50 5.78 -9.97
C GLY A 71 -3.00 4.44 -9.45
N MET A 72 -2.13 3.42 -9.43
CA MET A 72 -2.46 2.09 -8.93
C MET A 72 -1.31 1.56 -8.05
N THR A 73 -1.66 1.02 -6.88
CA THR A 73 -0.70 0.32 -6.03
C THR A 73 -0.91 -1.18 -6.15
N VAL A 74 0.15 -1.91 -6.48
CA VAL A 74 0.11 -3.35 -6.72
C VAL A 74 0.84 -4.08 -5.61
N ILE A 75 0.17 -5.04 -4.99
CA ILE A 75 0.72 -5.84 -3.90
C ILE A 75 0.53 -7.32 -4.24
N HIS A 76 1.63 -8.08 -4.22
CA HIS A 76 1.57 -9.53 -4.31
C HIS A 76 1.18 -10.11 -2.96
N VAL A 77 0.13 -10.91 -2.94
CA VAL A 77 -0.40 -11.54 -1.72
C VAL A 77 -0.64 -13.02 -1.94
N MET A 78 -0.70 -13.76 -0.85
CA MET A 78 -1.07 -15.17 -0.87
C MET A 78 -2.48 -15.31 -0.30
N GLY A 79 -3.36 -15.93 -1.08
CA GLY A 79 -4.74 -16.20 -0.67
C GLY A 79 -4.91 -17.63 -0.15
N CYS A 80 -5.64 -17.77 0.95
CA CYS A 80 -6.11 -19.04 1.48
C CYS A 80 -7.63 -18.98 1.58
N GLY A 81 -8.35 -19.89 0.93
CA GLY A 81 -9.81 -19.85 0.92
C GLY A 81 -10.47 -21.03 0.22
N VAL A 82 -11.71 -20.79 -0.23
CA VAL A 82 -12.56 -21.81 -0.86
C VAL A 82 -12.02 -22.32 -2.19
N GLN A 83 -11.24 -21.52 -2.90
CA GLN A 83 -10.55 -21.96 -4.11
C GLN A 83 -9.49 -23.00 -3.70
N LYS A 84 -9.86 -24.27 -3.79
CA LYS A 84 -8.93 -25.36 -3.53
C LYS A 84 -7.96 -25.44 -4.70
N GLY A 85 -6.66 -25.34 -4.40
CA GLY A 85 -5.61 -25.76 -5.32
C GLY A 85 -5.72 -27.25 -5.65
N ASN A 86 -4.93 -27.74 -6.60
CA ASN A 86 -4.91 -29.15 -6.94
C ASN A 86 -4.67 -29.99 -5.67
N THR A 87 -5.63 -30.85 -5.35
CA THR A 87 -5.53 -31.78 -4.24
C THR A 87 -4.33 -32.68 -4.49
N ARG A 88 -3.28 -32.54 -3.70
CA ARG A 88 -2.09 -33.40 -3.80
C ARG A 88 -2.34 -34.65 -2.95
N TYR A 89 -2.18 -35.81 -3.56
CA TYR A 89 -2.16 -37.08 -2.88
C TYR A 89 -0.70 -37.54 -2.76
N TYR A 90 -0.29 -37.86 -1.56
CA TYR A 90 0.96 -38.56 -1.31
C TYR A 90 0.66 -39.94 -0.75
N ARG A 91 1.03 -40.98 -1.47
CA ARG A 91 0.76 -42.39 -1.12
C ARG A 91 -0.70 -42.68 -0.78
N GLY A 92 -1.66 -42.08 -1.50
CA GLY A 92 -3.09 -42.30 -1.28
C GLY A 92 -3.68 -41.52 -0.09
N VAL A 93 -2.87 -40.76 0.65
CA VAL A 93 -3.33 -39.89 1.73
C VAL A 93 -3.56 -38.49 1.18
N LYS A 94 -4.77 -37.96 1.37
CA LYS A 94 -5.07 -36.57 1.03
C LYS A 94 -4.32 -35.66 2.00
N LEU A 95 -3.37 -34.90 1.45
CA LEU A 95 -2.72 -33.85 2.22
C LEU A 95 -3.72 -32.66 2.32
N ASP A 96 -4.29 -32.47 3.48
CA ASP A 96 -5.06 -31.26 3.81
C ASP A 96 -4.10 -30.08 4.05
N ASP A 97 -3.20 -29.84 3.08
CA ASP A 97 -2.32 -28.69 3.14
C ASP A 97 -3.13 -27.43 2.91
N ILE A 98 -2.87 -26.45 3.74
CA ILE A 98 -3.33 -25.07 3.49
C ILE A 98 -2.68 -24.63 2.18
N VAL A 99 -3.43 -24.70 1.09
CA VAL A 99 -2.93 -24.28 -0.21
C VAL A 99 -3.01 -22.76 -0.28
N LEU A 100 -1.86 -22.12 -0.26
CA LEU A 100 -1.74 -20.70 -0.53
C LEU A 100 -1.64 -20.48 -2.03
N LEU A 101 -2.52 -19.64 -2.56
CA LEU A 101 -2.56 -19.29 -3.99
C LEU A 101 -2.06 -17.86 -4.18
N PRO A 102 -1.18 -17.62 -5.18
CA PRO A 102 -0.73 -16.26 -5.48
C PRO A 102 -1.89 -15.42 -5.99
N LYS A 103 -2.04 -14.23 -5.44
CA LYS A 103 -3.05 -13.23 -5.80
C LYS A 103 -2.40 -11.86 -5.92
N ILE A 104 -3.10 -10.97 -6.61
CA ILE A 104 -2.80 -9.53 -6.62
C ILE A 104 -3.85 -8.81 -5.78
N LYS A 105 -3.38 -7.89 -4.96
CA LYS A 105 -4.20 -6.87 -4.32
C LYS A 105 -3.88 -5.54 -5.00
N LEU A 106 -4.82 -5.03 -5.76
CA LEU A 106 -4.73 -3.75 -6.46
C LEU A 106 -5.47 -2.70 -5.64
N GLU A 107 -4.81 -1.59 -5.31
CA GLU A 107 -5.41 -0.48 -4.60
C GLU A 107 -5.42 0.76 -5.49
N ILE A 108 -6.59 1.39 -5.59
CA ILE A 108 -6.85 2.57 -6.40
C ILE A 108 -7.61 3.57 -5.54
N VAL A 109 -7.24 4.84 -5.58
CA VAL A 109 -8.04 5.92 -4.99
C VAL A 109 -8.55 6.79 -6.13
N VAL A 110 -9.86 6.99 -6.18
CA VAL A 110 -10.52 7.76 -7.24
C VAL A 110 -11.37 8.90 -6.66
N SER A 111 -11.46 9.97 -7.43
CA SER A 111 -12.36 11.08 -7.19
C SER A 111 -13.06 11.53 -8.48
N LYS A 112 -12.31 11.64 -9.60
CA LYS A 112 -12.79 12.04 -10.91
C LYS A 112 -13.50 10.90 -11.63
N VAL A 113 -12.89 9.70 -11.62
CA VAL A 113 -13.48 8.52 -12.24
C VAL A 113 -14.58 7.96 -11.35
N PRO A 114 -15.81 7.75 -11.86
CA PRO A 114 -16.89 7.18 -11.06
C PRO A 114 -16.53 5.78 -10.54
N VAL A 115 -16.78 5.54 -9.26
CA VAL A 115 -16.50 4.25 -8.62
C VAL A 115 -17.20 3.09 -9.35
N GLN A 116 -18.44 3.30 -9.79
CA GLN A 116 -19.19 2.27 -10.51
C GLN A 116 -18.50 1.90 -11.83
N THR A 117 -17.91 2.86 -12.54
CA THR A 117 -17.14 2.59 -13.77
C THR A 117 -15.93 1.71 -13.48
N VAL A 118 -15.22 1.97 -12.37
CA VAL A 118 -14.08 1.13 -11.93
C VAL A 118 -14.55 -0.29 -11.62
N VAL A 119 -15.65 -0.42 -10.87
CA VAL A 119 -16.23 -1.71 -10.47
C VAL A 119 -16.68 -2.52 -11.69
N ASP A 120 -17.41 -1.90 -12.62
CA ASP A 120 -17.93 -2.59 -13.80
C ASP A 120 -16.80 -3.01 -14.73
N THR A 121 -15.77 -2.17 -14.90
CA THR A 121 -14.57 -2.51 -15.68
C THR A 121 -13.84 -3.69 -15.06
N ALA A 122 -13.62 -3.67 -13.75
CA ALA A 122 -12.97 -4.78 -13.03
C ALA A 122 -13.78 -6.08 -13.17
N ARG A 123 -15.08 -6.02 -12.98
CA ARG A 123 -15.95 -7.19 -13.12
C ARG A 123 -15.92 -7.76 -14.53
N LYS A 124 -15.95 -6.91 -15.55
CA LYS A 124 -15.89 -7.33 -16.95
C LYS A 124 -14.61 -8.09 -17.27
N VAL A 125 -13.48 -7.65 -16.77
CA VAL A 125 -12.17 -8.28 -17.01
C VAL A 125 -11.99 -9.55 -16.19
N LEU A 126 -12.40 -9.53 -14.92
CA LEU A 126 -12.09 -10.60 -13.97
C LEU A 126 -13.09 -11.75 -13.98
N TYR A 127 -14.31 -11.52 -14.48
CA TYR A 127 -15.37 -12.53 -14.44
C TYR A 127 -15.07 -13.72 -15.34
N THR A 128 -15.03 -14.90 -14.74
CA THR A 128 -14.99 -16.20 -15.44
C THR A 128 -16.19 -17.08 -15.10
N GLY A 129 -16.93 -16.74 -14.05
CA GLY A 129 -18.02 -17.55 -13.51
C GLY A 129 -17.56 -18.65 -12.55
N ASN A 130 -16.27 -18.74 -12.28
CA ASN A 130 -15.68 -19.74 -11.41
C ASN A 130 -15.38 -19.19 -10.01
N ILE A 131 -15.32 -20.08 -9.03
CA ILE A 131 -14.83 -19.72 -7.69
C ILE A 131 -13.38 -19.24 -7.81
N GLY A 132 -13.09 -18.06 -7.24
CA GLY A 132 -11.74 -17.50 -7.23
C GLY A 132 -11.53 -16.29 -8.14
N ASP A 133 -12.56 -15.84 -8.87
CA ASP A 133 -12.49 -14.63 -9.70
C ASP A 133 -12.03 -13.39 -8.90
N GLY A 134 -12.30 -13.35 -7.61
CA GLY A 134 -11.84 -12.29 -6.73
C GLY A 134 -12.95 -11.55 -6.00
N LYS A 135 -12.55 -10.45 -5.36
CA LYS A 135 -13.45 -9.57 -4.61
C LYS A 135 -13.03 -8.12 -4.78
N ILE A 136 -14.02 -7.23 -4.74
CA ILE A 136 -13.83 -5.78 -4.79
C ILE A 136 -14.33 -5.21 -3.46
N PHE A 137 -13.48 -4.43 -2.80
CA PHE A 137 -13.80 -3.74 -1.55
C PHE A 137 -13.79 -2.24 -1.81
N ILE A 138 -14.78 -1.54 -1.29
CA ILE A 138 -14.95 -0.10 -1.46
C ILE A 138 -14.90 0.57 -0.11
N TYR A 139 -14.02 1.56 0.05
CA TYR A 139 -13.81 2.29 1.28
C TYR A 139 -13.98 3.79 1.04
N ASP A 140 -14.58 4.48 1.99
CA ASP A 140 -14.51 5.93 2.03
C ASP A 140 -13.10 6.36 2.47
N VAL A 141 -12.55 7.36 1.81
CA VAL A 141 -11.27 7.97 2.15
C VAL A 141 -11.55 9.34 2.73
N GLU A 142 -11.12 9.56 3.96
CA GLU A 142 -11.33 10.82 4.66
C GLU A 142 -10.58 11.96 3.97
N ASN A 143 -9.30 11.75 3.66
CA ASN A 143 -8.47 12.72 2.97
C ASN A 143 -7.31 12.04 2.23
N VAL A 144 -6.73 12.73 1.25
CA VAL A 144 -5.50 12.37 0.56
C VAL A 144 -4.60 13.58 0.55
N ILE A 145 -3.31 13.40 0.84
CA ILE A 145 -2.32 14.47 0.86
C ILE A 145 -1.19 14.10 -0.07
N LYS A 146 -0.90 14.96 -1.06
CA LYS A 146 0.24 14.80 -1.95
C LYS A 146 1.52 15.26 -1.24
N VAL A 147 2.41 14.34 -0.92
CA VAL A 147 3.61 14.62 -0.11
C VAL A 147 4.49 15.72 -0.73
N ARG A 148 4.63 15.74 -2.06
CA ARG A 148 5.49 16.70 -2.77
C ARG A 148 5.01 18.14 -2.65
N THR A 149 3.72 18.38 -2.75
CA THR A 149 3.15 19.73 -2.86
C THR A 149 2.33 20.15 -1.63
N GLY A 150 1.91 19.21 -0.79
CA GLY A 150 0.96 19.44 0.29
C GLY A 150 -0.49 19.59 -0.18
N ALA A 151 -0.78 19.40 -1.47
CA ALA A 151 -2.15 19.43 -1.98
C ALA A 151 -3.01 18.35 -1.33
N GLU A 152 -4.26 18.66 -1.04
CA GLU A 152 -5.20 17.80 -0.33
C GLU A 152 -6.45 17.47 -1.15
N GLY A 153 -7.13 16.41 -0.76
CA GLY A 153 -8.41 16.01 -1.32
C GLY A 153 -8.36 15.71 -2.80
N TYR A 154 -9.31 16.25 -3.55
CA TYR A 154 -9.42 16.08 -5.00
C TYR A 154 -8.12 16.45 -5.74
N TYR A 155 -7.51 17.57 -5.39
CA TYR A 155 -6.29 18.07 -6.05
C TYR A 155 -5.05 17.21 -5.79
N ALA A 156 -5.01 16.48 -4.68
CA ALA A 156 -3.92 15.55 -4.40
C ALA A 156 -3.85 14.38 -5.38
N LEU A 157 -4.96 14.06 -6.05
CA LEU A 157 -5.07 12.96 -7.01
C LEU A 157 -4.93 13.41 -8.48
N GLN A 158 -4.84 14.72 -8.74
CA GLN A 158 -4.65 15.23 -10.10
C GLN A 158 -3.17 15.23 -10.45
N ASP A 159 -2.85 15.00 -11.74
CA ASP A 159 -1.52 15.21 -12.26
C ASP A 159 -1.23 16.70 -12.39
N ASP A 160 0.03 17.11 -12.21
CA ASP A 160 0.43 18.52 -12.16
C ASP A 160 0.34 19.23 -13.52
N ASP A 161 0.09 18.49 -14.59
CA ASP A 161 -0.02 19.02 -15.95
C ASP A 161 -1.41 19.60 -16.28
N GLU A 162 -2.38 19.49 -15.35
CA GLU A 162 -3.73 20.06 -15.49
C GLU A 162 -3.95 21.33 -14.65
N ALA A 163 -2.88 21.98 -14.19
CA ALA A 163 -2.97 23.25 -13.45
C ALA A 163 -2.74 24.45 -14.34
#